data_ed4813ff28abaa4da3536809973010a1
#
_entry.id   ed4813ff28abaa4da3536809973010a1
#
_cell.length_a   1.000
_cell.length_b   1.000
_cell.length_c   1.000
_cell.angle_alpha   90.00
_cell.angle_beta   90.00
_cell.angle_gamma   90.00
#
_symmetry.space_group_name_H-M   'P 1'
#
loop_
_entity.id
_entity.type
_entity.pdbx_description
1 polymer ?
#
loop_
_entity_poly.entity_id
_entity_poly.type
_entity_poly.pdbx_seq_one_letter_code
_entity_poly.pdbx_strand_id
1 'polypeptide(L)'
;PPSTLLTESFSFINEHGGYNGDYRLSLINTAKHIVDYQLYFQGLPVFSAETATKISTTWGDEEVHKYRRPYYVLERDIPSETKVKELPSGVDIAKTYIHSQANVKDLVLGYYLIQNIDLQVFELEPAWFILKENSWERIRFDDIGGMTNGLE
;
A
#
# COMPACT_ATOMS: atom_id res chain seq x y z
N PRO A 1 -5.62 19.19 17.16
CA PRO A 1 -4.77 18.11 17.67
C PRO A 1 -4.99 16.82 16.87
N PRO A 2 -4.03 15.91 16.83
CA PRO A 2 -4.13 14.68 16.03
C PRO A 2 -5.36 13.83 16.38
N SER A 3 -5.73 13.77 17.62
CA SER A 3 -6.90 13.00 18.08
C SER A 3 -8.21 13.53 17.50
N THR A 4 -8.37 14.84 17.43
CA THR A 4 -9.55 15.48 16.85
C THR A 4 -9.62 15.21 15.34
N LEU A 5 -8.51 15.39 14.65
CA LEU A 5 -8.42 15.15 13.21
C LEU A 5 -8.75 13.70 12.89
N LEU A 6 -8.23 12.76 13.66
CA LEU A 6 -8.51 11.34 13.48
C LEU A 6 -9.99 11.02 13.69
N THR A 7 -10.60 11.54 14.76
CA THR A 7 -12.01 11.31 15.05
C THR A 7 -12.92 11.87 13.96
N GLU A 8 -12.64 13.09 13.52
CA GLU A 8 -13.42 13.73 12.46
C GLU A 8 -13.29 13.00 11.12
N SER A 9 -12.09 12.57 10.74
CA SER A 9 -11.89 11.80 9.52
C SER A 9 -12.62 10.45 9.57
N PHE A 10 -12.58 9.77 10.70
CA PHE A 10 -13.27 8.52 10.91
C PHE A 10 -14.79 8.69 10.74
N SER A 11 -15.36 9.71 11.35
CA SER A 11 -16.80 10.03 11.21
C SER A 11 -17.16 10.36 9.78
N PHE A 12 -16.36 11.19 9.12
CA PHE A 12 -16.57 11.55 7.72
C PHE A 12 -16.61 10.34 6.81
N ILE A 13 -15.63 9.44 6.93
CA ILE A 13 -15.55 8.24 6.11
C ILE A 13 -16.75 7.33 6.36
N ASN A 14 -17.17 7.16 7.61
CA ASN A 14 -18.34 6.36 7.95
C ASN A 14 -19.64 6.92 7.34
N GLU A 15 -19.75 8.23 7.22
CA GLU A 15 -20.90 8.89 6.61
C GLU A 15 -20.87 8.84 5.07
N HIS A 16 -19.70 8.63 4.46
CA HIS A 16 -19.49 8.69 3.02
C HIS A 16 -19.10 7.34 2.42
N GLY A 17 -19.77 6.28 2.82
CA GLY A 17 -19.60 4.95 2.25
C GLY A 17 -18.88 3.95 3.15
N GLY A 18 -18.32 4.40 4.26
CA GLY A 18 -17.65 3.53 5.22
C GLY A 18 -16.34 2.92 4.73
N TYR A 19 -15.88 1.94 5.49
CA TYR A 19 -14.67 1.20 5.16
C TYR A 19 -15.05 -0.11 4.47
N ASN A 20 -15.05 -0.12 3.14
CA ASN A 20 -15.37 -1.30 2.33
C ASN A 20 -14.13 -2.17 2.16
N GLY A 21 -13.67 -2.79 3.23
CA GLY A 21 -12.49 -3.62 3.25
C GLY A 21 -11.67 -3.39 4.51
N ASP A 22 -10.48 -3.94 4.54
CA ASP A 22 -9.55 -3.80 5.67
C ASP A 22 -8.67 -2.56 5.44
N TYR A 23 -9.08 -1.43 5.99
CA TYR A 23 -8.32 -0.19 5.93
C TYR A 23 -7.71 0.11 7.28
N ARG A 24 -6.42 0.41 7.28
CA ARG A 24 -5.67 0.71 8.48
C ARG A 24 -5.06 2.09 8.40
N LEU A 25 -5.08 2.83 9.50
CA LEU A 25 -4.46 4.14 9.59
C LEU A 25 -2.99 4.06 9.15
N SER A 26 -2.62 4.86 8.17
CA SER A 26 -1.25 4.87 7.63
C SER A 26 -0.55 6.21 7.78
N LEU A 27 -1.29 7.31 7.82
CA LEU A 27 -0.71 8.63 7.92
C LEU A 27 -1.64 9.60 8.63
N ILE A 28 -1.10 10.33 9.58
CA ILE A 28 -1.69 11.56 10.11
C ILE A 28 -0.66 12.67 9.93
N ASN A 29 -0.99 13.67 9.15
CA ASN A 29 -0.16 14.85 8.98
C ASN A 29 -0.95 16.06 9.46
N THR A 30 -0.65 16.50 10.68
CA THR A 30 -1.36 17.60 11.31
C THR A 30 -1.06 18.95 10.68
N ALA A 31 0.14 19.13 10.12
CA ALA A 31 0.51 20.37 9.46
C ALA A 31 -0.27 20.58 8.16
N LYS A 32 -0.52 19.50 7.42
CA LYS A 32 -1.28 19.52 6.18
C LYS A 32 -2.74 19.11 6.35
N HIS A 33 -3.14 18.74 7.56
CA HIS A 33 -4.48 18.23 7.89
C HIS A 33 -4.89 17.03 7.02
N ILE A 34 -3.97 16.08 6.85
CA ILE A 34 -4.19 14.88 6.05
C ILE A 34 -4.30 13.67 6.97
N VAL A 35 -5.29 12.81 6.69
CA VAL A 35 -5.41 11.49 7.30
C VAL A 35 -5.61 10.47 6.20
N ASP A 36 -4.75 9.44 6.17
CA ASP A 36 -4.80 8.36 5.19
C ASP A 36 -5.00 7.02 5.87
N TYR A 37 -5.79 6.17 5.23
CA TYR A 37 -5.99 4.77 5.61
C TYR A 37 -5.59 3.89 4.44
N GLN A 38 -4.65 2.98 4.68
CA GLN A 38 -4.14 2.05 3.67
C GLN A 38 -5.01 0.82 3.58
N LEU A 39 -5.31 0.38 2.36
CA LEU A 39 -5.98 -0.88 2.08
C LEU A 39 -5.05 -2.05 2.40
N TYR A 40 -5.59 -3.05 3.11
CA TYR A 40 -4.96 -4.33 3.36
C TYR A 40 -5.79 -5.45 2.76
N PHE A 41 -5.14 -6.51 2.36
CA PHE A 41 -5.79 -7.72 1.90
C PHE A 41 -5.07 -8.93 2.50
N GLN A 42 -5.82 -9.79 3.18
CA GLN A 42 -5.28 -10.97 3.88
C GLN A 42 -4.07 -10.63 4.78
N GLY A 43 -4.17 -9.51 5.48
CA GLY A 43 -3.15 -9.06 6.43
C GLY A 43 -1.94 -8.35 5.84
N LEU A 44 -1.89 -8.15 4.53
CA LEU A 44 -0.79 -7.48 3.86
C LEU A 44 -1.24 -6.20 3.17
N PRO A 45 -0.41 -5.14 3.16
CA PRO A 45 -0.75 -3.90 2.48
C PRO A 45 -0.84 -4.07 0.97
N VAL A 46 -1.75 -3.34 0.36
CA VAL A 46 -1.96 -3.32 -1.09
C VAL A 46 -1.47 -2.01 -1.65
N PHE A 47 -0.63 -2.07 -2.68
CA PHE A 47 -0.07 -0.91 -3.36
C PHE A 47 -0.38 -0.96 -4.85
N SER A 48 -0.44 0.21 -5.48
CA SER A 48 -0.58 0.32 -6.92
C SER A 48 0.03 1.62 -7.41
N ALA A 49 0.55 1.62 -8.63
CA ALA A 49 1.04 2.84 -9.28
C ALA A 49 -0.10 3.67 -9.89
N GLU A 50 -1.16 3.01 -10.35
CA GLU A 50 -2.20 3.65 -11.16
C GLU A 50 -3.55 3.72 -10.46
N THR A 51 -3.82 2.82 -9.54
CA THR A 51 -5.12 2.67 -8.91
C THR A 51 -5.04 3.09 -7.44
N ALA A 52 -6.05 3.80 -6.96
CA ALA A 52 -6.09 4.20 -5.55
C ALA A 52 -6.15 2.98 -4.63
N THR A 53 -5.30 2.96 -3.62
CA THR A 53 -5.23 1.93 -2.59
C THR A 53 -5.34 2.50 -1.17
N LYS A 54 -5.75 3.75 -1.07
CA LYS A 54 -5.93 4.47 0.20
C LYS A 54 -7.24 5.22 0.22
N ILE A 55 -7.83 5.32 1.39
CA ILE A 55 -8.83 6.34 1.67
C ILE A 55 -8.06 7.53 2.24
N SER A 56 -8.19 8.69 1.62
CA SER A 56 -7.47 9.88 2.00
C SER A 56 -8.43 11.05 2.22
N THR A 57 -8.25 11.77 3.31
CA THR A 57 -8.99 12.99 3.59
C THR A 57 -8.04 14.15 3.84
N THR A 58 -8.35 15.30 3.25
CA THR A 58 -7.64 16.54 3.53
C THR A 58 -8.65 17.54 4.08
N TRP A 59 -8.35 18.09 5.26
CA TRP A 59 -9.26 18.96 5.99
C TRP A 59 -8.88 20.41 5.85
N GLY A 60 -9.91 21.27 5.70
CA GLY A 60 -9.78 22.70 5.90
C GLY A 60 -10.06 23.06 7.36
N ASP A 61 -10.48 24.30 7.58
CA ASP A 61 -10.70 24.79 8.94
C ASP A 61 -11.84 24.07 9.65
N GLU A 62 -12.92 23.74 8.95
CA GLU A 62 -14.08 23.06 9.54
C GLU A 62 -14.68 21.99 8.62
N GLU A 63 -14.12 21.79 7.43
CA GLU A 63 -14.69 20.88 6.46
C GLU A 63 -13.61 20.12 5.67
N VAL A 64 -14.02 19.02 5.05
CA VAL A 64 -13.15 18.25 4.16
C VAL A 64 -13.01 18.98 2.83
N HIS A 65 -11.78 19.35 2.48
CA HIS A 65 -11.46 19.94 1.18
C HIS A 65 -11.27 18.90 0.09
N LYS A 66 -10.76 17.75 0.45
CA LYS A 66 -10.42 16.71 -0.51
C LYS A 66 -10.65 15.34 0.10
N TYR A 67 -11.35 14.51 -0.65
CA TYR A 67 -11.63 13.14 -0.28
C TYR A 67 -11.38 12.23 -1.48
N ARG A 68 -10.58 11.21 -1.25
CA ARG A 68 -10.28 10.18 -2.24
C ARG A 68 -10.47 8.82 -1.62
N ARG A 69 -11.01 7.89 -2.39
CA ARG A 69 -11.12 6.51 -1.95
C ARG A 69 -11.08 5.56 -3.14
N PRO A 70 -10.70 4.30 -2.92
CA PRO A 70 -10.85 3.26 -3.93
C PRO A 70 -12.33 3.04 -4.28
N TYR A 71 -12.60 2.82 -5.55
CA TYR A 71 -13.96 2.58 -6.06
C TYR A 71 -14.31 1.09 -6.12
N TYR A 72 -13.44 0.22 -5.66
CA TYR A 72 -13.57 -1.23 -5.73
C TYR A 72 -13.49 -1.85 -4.33
N VAL A 73 -13.93 -3.10 -4.24
CA VAL A 73 -13.77 -3.94 -3.05
C VAL A 73 -13.05 -5.21 -3.47
N LEU A 74 -12.05 -5.63 -2.68
CA LEU A 74 -11.32 -6.87 -2.93
C LEU A 74 -12.04 -8.03 -2.26
N GLU A 75 -12.36 -9.06 -3.04
CA GLU A 75 -12.99 -10.28 -2.56
C GLU A 75 -11.93 -11.35 -2.24
N ARG A 76 -12.31 -12.27 -1.35
CA ARG A 76 -11.38 -13.20 -0.70
C ARG A 76 -10.88 -14.39 -1.53
N ASP A 77 -11.29 -14.53 -2.77
CA ASP A 77 -11.22 -15.82 -3.46
C ASP A 77 -9.97 -16.07 -4.31
N ILE A 78 -8.86 -15.39 -4.06
CA ILE A 78 -7.70 -15.56 -4.93
C ILE A 78 -6.56 -16.24 -4.18
N PRO A 79 -6.32 -17.53 -4.43
CA PRO A 79 -5.15 -18.20 -3.86
C PRO A 79 -3.88 -17.71 -4.55
N SER A 80 -3.07 -16.96 -3.82
CA SER A 80 -1.77 -16.48 -4.30
C SER A 80 -0.60 -17.10 -3.55
N GLU A 81 -0.86 -18.13 -2.76
CA GLU A 81 0.16 -18.79 -1.94
C GLU A 81 1.36 -19.28 -2.75
N THR A 82 1.11 -19.78 -3.95
CA THR A 82 2.17 -20.26 -4.83
C THR A 82 3.12 -19.14 -5.23
N LYS A 83 2.59 -17.98 -5.54
CA LYS A 83 3.41 -16.83 -5.95
C LYS A 83 4.23 -16.25 -4.80
N VAL A 84 3.70 -16.25 -3.58
CA VAL A 84 4.45 -15.81 -2.40
C VAL A 84 5.66 -16.70 -2.17
N LYS A 85 5.55 -17.99 -2.42
CA LYS A 85 6.65 -18.94 -2.25
C LYS A 85 7.79 -18.74 -3.26
N GLU A 86 7.51 -18.11 -4.38
CA GLU A 86 8.50 -17.81 -5.41
C GLU A 86 9.32 -16.54 -5.10
N LEU A 87 8.92 -15.77 -4.13
CA LEU A 87 9.64 -14.56 -3.74
C LEU A 87 10.87 -14.88 -2.91
N PRO A 88 11.96 -14.10 -3.06
CA PRO A 88 13.10 -14.18 -2.16
C PRO A 88 12.68 -13.90 -0.72
N SER A 89 13.45 -14.40 0.24
CA SER A 89 13.19 -14.11 1.63
C SER A 89 13.45 -12.63 1.96
N GLY A 90 12.73 -12.11 2.96
CA GLY A 90 12.94 -10.74 3.41
C GLY A 90 14.36 -10.48 3.89
N VAL A 91 15.02 -11.49 4.48
CA VAL A 91 16.41 -11.40 4.92
C VAL A 91 17.35 -11.20 3.73
N ASP A 92 17.15 -11.95 2.64
CA ASP A 92 17.99 -11.83 1.45
C ASP A 92 17.83 -10.49 0.78
N ILE A 93 16.59 -10.00 0.69
CA ILE A 93 16.30 -8.68 0.14
C ILE A 93 16.92 -7.59 1.01
N ALA A 94 16.74 -7.65 2.32
CA ALA A 94 17.30 -6.68 3.25
C ALA A 94 18.82 -6.60 3.14
N LYS A 95 19.51 -7.74 3.06
CA LYS A 95 20.96 -7.77 2.86
C LYS A 95 21.39 -7.06 1.59
N THR A 96 20.67 -7.29 0.49
CA THR A 96 20.96 -6.64 -0.78
C THR A 96 20.81 -5.13 -0.69
N TYR A 97 19.71 -4.66 -0.11
CA TYR A 97 19.42 -3.23 -0.03
C TYR A 97 20.25 -2.48 1.01
N ILE A 98 20.64 -3.11 2.09
CA ILE A 98 21.55 -2.51 3.07
C ILE A 98 22.87 -2.11 2.41
N HIS A 99 23.36 -2.89 1.47
CA HIS A 99 24.63 -2.62 0.81
C HIS A 99 24.51 -1.70 -0.41
N SER A 100 23.34 -1.63 -1.05
CA SER A 100 23.19 -0.94 -2.33
C SER A 100 22.47 0.39 -2.26
N GLN A 101 21.65 0.63 -1.25
CA GLN A 101 20.83 1.84 -1.17
C GLN A 101 20.73 2.37 0.26
N ALA A 102 21.32 3.54 0.48
CA ALA A 102 21.40 4.16 1.80
C ALA A 102 20.07 4.74 2.32
N ASN A 103 19.04 4.90 1.48
CA ASN A 103 17.84 5.65 1.81
C ASN A 103 16.59 4.79 2.05
N VAL A 104 16.74 3.49 2.21
CA VAL A 104 15.62 2.60 2.50
C VAL A 104 15.25 2.70 3.97
N LYS A 105 14.01 3.11 4.26
CA LYS A 105 13.50 3.25 5.62
C LYS A 105 12.77 2.02 6.12
N ASP A 106 12.16 1.26 5.21
CA ASP A 106 11.38 0.09 5.58
C ASP A 106 11.27 -0.87 4.40
N LEU A 107 11.00 -2.13 4.70
CA LEU A 107 10.81 -3.20 3.75
C LEU A 107 9.59 -4.02 4.17
N VAL A 108 8.62 -4.14 3.31
CA VAL A 108 7.41 -4.92 3.61
C VAL A 108 7.03 -5.84 2.48
N LEU A 109 6.46 -6.98 2.84
CA LEU A 109 5.74 -7.84 1.91
C LEU A 109 4.33 -7.29 1.74
N GLY A 110 3.85 -7.24 0.51
CA GLY A 110 2.51 -6.76 0.22
C GLY A 110 1.99 -7.33 -1.09
N TYR A 111 0.93 -6.72 -1.57
CA TYR A 111 0.37 -7.04 -2.88
C TYR A 111 0.47 -5.84 -3.80
N TYR A 112 0.82 -6.11 -5.05
CA TYR A 112 0.74 -5.12 -6.11
C TYR A 112 -0.56 -5.31 -6.87
N LEU A 113 -1.38 -4.26 -6.91
CA LEU A 113 -2.68 -4.27 -7.59
C LEU A 113 -2.52 -3.85 -9.04
N ILE A 114 -2.96 -4.72 -9.94
CA ILE A 114 -2.93 -4.50 -11.38
C ILE A 114 -4.34 -4.57 -11.91
N GLN A 115 -4.74 -3.59 -12.70
CA GLN A 115 -6.00 -3.65 -13.40
C GLN A 115 -5.80 -4.34 -14.75
N ASN A 116 -6.45 -5.47 -14.94
CA ASN A 116 -6.50 -6.15 -16.22
C ASN A 116 -7.72 -5.65 -16.99
N ILE A 117 -7.48 -4.76 -17.95
CA ILE A 117 -8.55 -4.11 -18.71
C ILE A 117 -9.30 -5.10 -19.59
N ASP A 118 -8.58 -6.04 -20.19
CA ASP A 118 -9.16 -7.02 -21.11
C ASP A 118 -10.15 -7.96 -20.41
N LEU A 119 -9.80 -8.40 -19.21
CA LEU A 119 -10.65 -9.28 -18.39
C LEU A 119 -11.58 -8.52 -17.46
N GLN A 120 -11.45 -7.21 -17.35
CA GLN A 120 -12.22 -6.35 -16.44
C GLN A 120 -12.11 -6.81 -14.97
N VAL A 121 -10.94 -7.25 -14.56
CA VAL A 121 -10.67 -7.70 -13.21
C VAL A 121 -9.44 -7.02 -12.65
N PHE A 122 -9.34 -7.00 -11.32
CA PHE A 122 -8.11 -6.65 -10.63
C PHE A 122 -7.34 -7.92 -10.29
N GLU A 123 -6.03 -7.84 -10.43
CA GLU A 123 -5.12 -8.90 -10.04
C GLU A 123 -4.24 -8.41 -8.91
N LEU A 124 -3.98 -9.27 -7.94
CA LEU A 124 -3.06 -9.02 -6.85
C LEU A 124 -1.84 -9.93 -7.00
N GLU A 125 -0.68 -9.33 -7.10
CA GLU A 125 0.58 -10.05 -7.15
C GLU A 125 1.38 -9.81 -5.87
N PRO A 126 1.77 -10.85 -5.15
CA PRO A 126 2.69 -10.68 -4.02
C PRO A 126 4.00 -10.07 -4.48
N ALA A 127 4.49 -9.12 -3.72
CA ALA A 127 5.73 -8.44 -4.04
C ALA A 127 6.36 -7.86 -2.77
N TRP A 128 7.64 -7.55 -2.84
CA TRP A 128 8.34 -6.80 -1.81
C TRP A 128 8.32 -5.32 -2.16
N PHE A 129 8.13 -4.49 -1.15
CA PHE A 129 8.08 -3.03 -1.29
C PHE A 129 9.07 -2.39 -0.33
N ILE A 130 9.73 -1.35 -0.79
CA ILE A 130 10.62 -0.53 0.04
C ILE A 130 10.03 0.86 0.21
N LEU A 131 10.21 1.41 1.40
CA LEU A 131 9.90 2.79 1.69
C LEU A 131 11.17 3.62 1.50
N LYS A 132 11.11 4.55 0.56
CA LYS A 132 12.16 5.57 0.35
C LYS A 132 11.54 6.93 0.60
N GLU A 133 12.15 7.72 1.49
CA GLU A 133 11.62 9.02 1.90
C GLU A 133 10.16 8.89 2.33
N ASN A 134 9.20 9.27 1.48
CA ASN A 134 7.78 9.22 1.79
C ASN A 134 6.98 8.38 0.80
N SER A 135 7.62 7.57 -0.01
CA SER A 135 6.95 6.76 -1.01
C SER A 135 7.36 5.30 -0.96
N TRP A 136 6.40 4.43 -1.28
CA TRP A 136 6.62 3.01 -1.41
C TRP A 136 6.94 2.66 -2.86
N GLU A 137 7.96 1.82 -3.06
CA GLU A 137 8.35 1.33 -4.37
C GLU A 137 8.37 -0.19 -4.39
N ARG A 138 7.81 -0.77 -5.45
CA ARG A 138 7.90 -2.20 -5.67
C ARG A 138 9.34 -2.58 -6.02
N ILE A 139 9.85 -3.62 -5.36
CA ILE A 139 11.13 -4.20 -5.72
C ILE A 139 10.94 -5.12 -6.92
N ARG A 140 11.72 -4.89 -7.95
CA ARG A 140 11.82 -5.78 -9.10
C ARG A 140 13.10 -6.58 -8.98
N PHE A 141 13.07 -7.82 -9.39
CA PHE A 141 14.25 -8.69 -9.32
C PHE A 141 15.42 -8.16 -10.16
N ASP A 142 15.12 -7.47 -11.24
CA ASP A 142 16.13 -6.82 -12.09
C ASP A 142 16.94 -5.77 -11.33
N ASP A 143 16.35 -5.16 -10.32
CA ASP A 143 16.99 -4.14 -9.49
C ASP A 143 17.88 -4.74 -8.41
N ILE A 144 17.83 -6.06 -8.23
CA ILE A 144 18.54 -6.80 -7.19
C ILE A 144 19.71 -7.61 -7.78
N GLY A 145 20.45 -7.05 -8.66
CA GLY A 145 21.70 -7.56 -9.20
C GLY A 145 21.99 -9.06 -9.06
N GLY A 146 22.74 -9.42 -8.04
CA GLY A 146 23.14 -10.80 -7.78
C GLY A 146 21.99 -11.76 -7.45
N MET A 147 20.86 -11.28 -6.95
CA MET A 147 19.69 -12.12 -6.69
C MET A 147 18.95 -12.45 -7.96
N THR A 148 18.90 -11.54 -8.90
CA THR A 148 18.31 -11.77 -10.22
C THR A 148 18.99 -12.94 -10.92
N ASN A 149 20.30 -12.97 -10.90
CA ASN A 149 21.08 -14.05 -11.48
C ASN A 149 20.83 -15.39 -10.80
N GLY A 150 20.52 -15.38 -9.52
CA GLY A 150 20.18 -16.58 -8.76
C GLY A 150 18.77 -17.07 -8.98
N LEU A 151 17.89 -16.23 -9.50
CA LEU A 151 16.49 -16.54 -9.77
C LEU A 151 16.23 -16.97 -11.20
N GLU A 152 17.15 -16.69 -12.07
CA GLU A 152 17.14 -17.16 -13.45
C GLU A 152 17.63 -18.61 -13.51
#